data_4be0e08725abb1968df30cd2a63948fc
#
_entry.id   4be0e08725abb1968df30cd2a63948fc
#
_cell.length_a   1.000
_cell.length_b   1.000
_cell.length_c   1.000
_cell.angle_alpha   90.00
_cell.angle_beta   90.00
_cell.angle_gamma   90.00
#
_symmetry.space_group_name_H-M   'P 1'
#
loop_
_entity.id
_entity.type
_entity.pdbx_description
1 polymer ?
#
loop_
_entity_poly.entity_id
_entity_poly.type
_entity_poly.pdbx_seq_one_letter_code
_entity_poly.pdbx_strand_id
1 'polypeptide(L)'
;GASISLINCGGFQDRRIIGLVLIAPHVFVEDVSISSIKKAKLEFQKGKLREKLMKYHFTNVDCAFWGWADTWLAKDFLKWNIEEYLDGINTPVLLIQGEDDQYGTLAQVKAIQNGIGINCTSEIMSGCGHSPHLEKAETTLNVVKEFIKGLEF
;
A
#
# COMPACT_ATOMS: atom_id res chain seq x y z
N GLY A 1 -3.44 -5.11 1.29
CA GLY A 1 -4.79 -4.82 0.80
C GLY A 1 -4.78 -4.05 -0.52
N ALA A 2 -3.98 -2.97 -0.65
CA ALA A 2 -4.01 -2.08 -1.81
C ALA A 2 -3.76 -2.80 -3.14
N SER A 3 -2.73 -3.63 -3.23
CA SER A 3 -2.42 -4.40 -4.47
C SER A 3 -3.55 -5.34 -4.88
N ILE A 4 -4.21 -5.99 -3.89
CA ILE A 4 -5.37 -6.85 -4.16
C ILE A 4 -6.54 -6.03 -4.71
N SER A 5 -6.78 -4.83 -4.15
CA SER A 5 -7.84 -3.92 -4.61
C SER A 5 -7.57 -3.44 -6.05
N LEU A 6 -6.32 -3.11 -6.38
CA LEU A 6 -5.92 -2.72 -7.74
C LEU A 6 -6.14 -3.86 -8.75
N ILE A 7 -5.68 -5.07 -8.43
CA ILE A 7 -5.89 -6.25 -9.31
C ILE A 7 -7.39 -6.53 -9.47
N ASN A 8 -8.16 -6.49 -8.39
CA ASN A 8 -9.60 -6.74 -8.46
C ASN A 8 -10.31 -5.69 -9.32
N CYS A 9 -10.04 -4.41 -9.09
CA CYS A 9 -10.71 -3.33 -9.80
C CYS A 9 -10.33 -3.30 -11.28
N GLY A 10 -9.05 -3.50 -11.61
CA GLY A 10 -8.58 -3.50 -13.00
C GLY A 10 -8.95 -4.77 -13.77
N GLY A 11 -8.91 -5.93 -13.10
CA GLY A 11 -9.16 -7.21 -13.75
C GLY A 11 -10.65 -7.57 -13.90
N PHE A 12 -11.51 -7.16 -12.95
CA PHE A 12 -12.92 -7.60 -12.93
C PHE A 12 -13.94 -6.49 -13.18
N GLN A 13 -13.56 -5.21 -13.08
CA GLN A 13 -14.41 -4.04 -13.33
C GLN A 13 -15.79 -4.12 -12.64
N ASP A 14 -15.80 -4.48 -11.35
CA ASP A 14 -17.03 -4.64 -10.57
C ASP A 14 -17.69 -3.27 -10.36
N ARG A 15 -18.87 -3.07 -10.96
CA ARG A 15 -19.64 -1.82 -10.88
C ARG A 15 -20.10 -1.43 -9.47
N ARG A 16 -20.01 -2.32 -8.50
CA ARG A 16 -20.28 -2.01 -7.09
C ARG A 16 -19.15 -1.21 -6.43
N ILE A 17 -17.96 -1.21 -7.05
CA ILE A 17 -16.83 -0.41 -6.59
C ILE A 17 -16.94 0.97 -7.22
N ILE A 18 -17.32 1.95 -6.41
CA ILE A 18 -17.54 3.33 -6.85
C ILE A 18 -16.32 4.24 -6.62
N GLY A 19 -15.34 3.78 -5.86
CA GLY A 19 -14.09 4.50 -5.58
C GLY A 19 -13.10 3.63 -4.84
N LEU A 20 -11.80 3.92 -4.98
CA LEU A 20 -10.71 3.28 -4.24
C LEU A 20 -9.95 4.31 -3.42
N VAL A 21 -9.69 4.01 -2.15
CA VAL A 21 -8.74 4.74 -1.31
C VAL A 21 -7.59 3.80 -0.98
N LEU A 22 -6.41 4.11 -1.45
CA LEU A 22 -5.21 3.29 -1.33
C LEU A 22 -4.15 4.02 -0.52
N ILE A 23 -3.76 3.44 0.61
CA ILE A 23 -2.73 3.99 1.49
C ILE A 23 -1.45 3.17 1.31
N ALA A 24 -0.36 3.84 0.96
CA ALA A 24 0.96 3.26 0.74
C ALA A 24 0.92 2.01 -0.18
N PRO A 25 0.33 2.12 -1.40
CA PRO A 25 0.18 0.98 -2.30
C PRO A 25 1.52 0.58 -2.93
N HIS A 26 1.63 -0.72 -3.27
CA HIS A 26 2.73 -1.25 -4.08
C HIS A 26 2.18 -1.93 -5.33
N VAL A 27 2.86 -1.69 -6.46
CA VAL A 27 2.57 -2.34 -7.75
C VAL A 27 3.77 -3.11 -8.30
N PHE A 28 4.95 -2.90 -7.75
CA PHE A 28 6.18 -3.67 -8.02
C PHE A 28 7.09 -3.70 -6.80
N VAL A 29 8.14 -4.54 -6.86
CA VAL A 29 9.15 -4.64 -5.81
C VAL A 29 10.24 -3.60 -6.03
N GLU A 30 10.67 -2.92 -4.96
CA GLU A 30 11.80 -1.98 -4.94
C GLU A 30 12.91 -2.44 -3.99
N ASP A 31 14.14 -2.03 -4.22
CA ASP A 31 15.27 -2.33 -3.34
C ASP A 31 15.07 -1.78 -1.92
N VAL A 32 14.38 -0.64 -1.79
CA VAL A 32 14.03 -0.06 -0.49
C VAL A 32 13.08 -0.99 0.28
N SER A 33 12.10 -1.59 -0.40
CA SER A 33 11.19 -2.56 0.22
C SER A 33 11.97 -3.76 0.77
N ILE A 34 12.83 -4.35 -0.07
CA ILE A 34 13.64 -5.52 0.29
C ILE A 34 14.58 -5.22 1.46
N SER A 35 15.25 -4.06 1.45
CA SER A 35 16.17 -3.67 2.53
C SER A 35 15.43 -3.43 3.85
N SER A 36 14.26 -2.80 3.80
CA SER A 36 13.43 -2.54 4.98
C SER A 36 12.81 -3.81 5.56
N ILE A 37 12.37 -4.74 4.70
CA ILE A 37 11.86 -6.04 5.16
C ILE A 37 12.97 -6.87 5.82
N LYS A 38 14.20 -6.85 5.28
CA LYS A 38 15.35 -7.49 5.93
C LYS A 38 15.64 -6.90 7.31
N LYS A 39 15.55 -5.57 7.48
CA LYS A 39 15.67 -4.92 8.79
C LYS A 39 14.54 -5.33 9.72
N ALA A 40 13.29 -5.32 9.25
CA ALA A 40 12.14 -5.75 10.03
C ALA A 40 12.28 -7.22 10.49
N LYS A 41 12.84 -8.10 9.65
CA LYS A 41 13.12 -9.50 9.98
C LYS A 41 14.09 -9.62 11.15
N LEU A 42 15.16 -8.83 11.18
CA LEU A 42 16.09 -8.78 12.29
C LEU A 42 15.44 -8.25 13.57
N GLU A 43 14.65 -7.20 13.47
CA GLU A 43 13.89 -6.62 14.60
C GLU A 43 12.83 -7.58 15.15
N PHE A 44 12.21 -8.39 14.30
CA PHE A 44 11.27 -9.41 14.73
C PHE A 44 11.97 -10.54 15.50
N GLN A 45 13.14 -10.97 15.04
CA GLN A 45 13.90 -12.07 15.64
C GLN A 45 14.62 -11.68 16.94
N LYS A 46 15.19 -10.48 17.01
CA LYS A 46 16.11 -10.05 18.07
C LYS A 46 15.65 -8.84 18.84
N GLY A 47 14.67 -8.10 18.34
CA GLY A 47 14.15 -6.86 18.93
C GLY A 47 12.76 -7.02 19.52
N LYS A 48 12.06 -5.89 19.60
CA LYS A 48 10.70 -5.81 20.19
C LYS A 48 9.56 -5.83 19.17
N LEU A 49 9.87 -6.03 17.87
CA LEU A 49 8.84 -5.95 16.83
C LEU A 49 7.79 -7.06 16.99
N ARG A 50 8.21 -8.29 17.34
CA ARG A 50 7.29 -9.40 17.59
C ARG A 50 6.27 -9.07 18.68
N GLU A 51 6.72 -8.54 19.80
CA GLU A 51 5.84 -8.14 20.92
C GLU A 51 4.86 -7.02 20.52
N LYS A 52 5.32 -6.05 19.73
CA LYS A 52 4.45 -4.98 19.22
C LYS A 52 3.37 -5.53 18.30
N LEU A 53 3.71 -6.47 17.40
CA LEU A 53 2.77 -7.07 16.47
C LEU A 53 1.80 -8.05 17.15
N MET A 54 2.18 -8.68 18.25
CA MET A 54 1.27 -9.52 19.04
C MET A 54 -0.01 -8.80 19.48
N LYS A 55 0.04 -7.49 19.69
CA LYS A 55 -1.15 -6.69 20.03
C LYS A 55 -2.24 -6.71 18.96
N TYR A 56 -1.86 -6.98 17.70
CA TYR A 56 -2.77 -6.99 16.55
C TYR A 56 -3.04 -8.40 16.03
N HIS A 57 -2.07 -9.30 16.15
CA HIS A 57 -2.13 -10.64 15.56
C HIS A 57 -2.27 -11.77 16.59
N PHE A 58 -2.15 -11.46 17.88
CA PHE A 58 -2.25 -12.43 18.98
C PHE A 58 -1.35 -13.66 18.72
N THR A 59 -1.91 -14.87 18.80
CA THR A 59 -1.18 -16.14 18.55
C THR A 59 -0.75 -16.31 17.09
N ASN A 60 -1.34 -15.57 16.14
CA ASN A 60 -1.02 -15.66 14.72
C ASN A 60 0.16 -14.75 14.30
N VAL A 61 0.82 -14.09 15.24
CA VAL A 61 1.88 -13.10 14.95
C VAL A 61 3.01 -13.68 14.09
N ASP A 62 3.44 -14.90 14.38
CA ASP A 62 4.52 -15.57 13.64
C ASP A 62 4.06 -15.90 12.21
N CYS A 63 2.88 -16.48 12.06
CA CYS A 63 2.28 -16.77 10.76
C CYS A 63 2.11 -15.50 9.91
N ALA A 64 1.56 -14.44 10.48
CA ALA A 64 1.36 -13.17 9.78
C ALA A 64 2.68 -12.53 9.34
N PHE A 65 3.67 -12.50 10.24
CA PHE A 65 4.95 -11.87 9.95
C PHE A 65 5.76 -12.66 8.91
N TRP A 66 5.94 -13.98 9.12
CA TRP A 66 6.74 -14.80 8.22
C TRP A 66 6.07 -14.98 6.85
N GLY A 67 4.74 -15.10 6.80
CA GLY A 67 3.99 -15.15 5.56
C GLY A 67 4.21 -13.89 4.70
N TRP A 68 4.26 -12.71 5.32
CA TRP A 68 4.60 -11.47 4.63
C TRP A 68 6.09 -11.40 4.27
N ALA A 69 6.99 -11.53 5.26
CA ALA A 69 8.42 -11.30 5.07
C ALA A 69 9.06 -12.29 4.09
N ASP A 70 8.74 -13.58 4.23
CA ASP A 70 9.33 -14.62 3.39
C ASP A 70 8.78 -14.57 1.96
N THR A 71 7.51 -14.19 1.76
CA THR A 71 6.95 -13.95 0.43
C THR A 71 7.69 -12.82 -0.28
N TRP A 72 7.80 -11.65 0.36
CA TRP A 72 8.46 -10.48 -0.24
C TRP A 72 9.96 -10.70 -0.50
N LEU A 73 10.62 -11.55 0.29
CA LEU A 73 12.04 -11.87 0.13
C LEU A 73 12.29 -13.10 -0.77
N ALA A 74 11.25 -13.78 -1.22
CA ALA A 74 11.36 -14.93 -2.10
C ALA A 74 11.93 -14.51 -3.46
N LYS A 75 12.87 -15.30 -3.99
CA LYS A 75 13.56 -15.01 -5.25
C LYS A 75 12.61 -14.77 -6.43
N ASP A 76 11.54 -15.56 -6.50
CA ASP A 76 10.56 -15.44 -7.58
C ASP A 76 9.67 -14.20 -7.42
N PHE A 77 9.44 -13.76 -6.17
CA PHE A 77 8.66 -12.55 -5.89
C PHE A 77 9.41 -11.24 -6.20
N LEU A 78 10.73 -11.26 -6.33
CA LEU A 78 11.52 -10.07 -6.70
C LEU A 78 11.14 -9.49 -8.07
N LYS A 79 10.47 -10.27 -8.91
CA LYS A 79 9.97 -9.84 -10.23
C LYS A 79 8.49 -9.49 -10.22
N TRP A 80 7.86 -9.53 -9.04
CA TRP A 80 6.44 -9.24 -8.93
C TRP A 80 6.13 -7.80 -9.38
N ASN A 81 5.19 -7.70 -10.31
CA ASN A 81 4.70 -6.46 -10.88
C ASN A 81 3.24 -6.66 -11.30
N ILE A 82 2.39 -5.69 -10.99
CA ILE A 82 0.96 -5.71 -11.30
C ILE A 82 0.51 -4.46 -12.08
N GLU A 83 1.44 -3.74 -12.71
CA GLU A 83 1.11 -2.55 -13.49
C GLU A 83 0.16 -2.86 -14.65
N GLU A 84 0.17 -4.10 -15.16
CA GLU A 84 -0.73 -4.57 -16.23
C GLU A 84 -2.23 -4.45 -15.91
N TYR A 85 -2.60 -4.34 -14.62
CA TYR A 85 -4.00 -4.19 -14.21
C TYR A 85 -4.45 -2.72 -14.14
N LEU A 86 -3.54 -1.76 -14.23
CA LEU A 86 -3.85 -0.36 -13.91
C LEU A 86 -4.70 0.31 -14.99
N ASP A 87 -4.46 0.02 -16.25
CA ASP A 87 -5.19 0.59 -17.40
C ASP A 87 -6.68 0.17 -17.45
N GLY A 88 -7.01 -0.95 -16.80
CA GLY A 88 -8.39 -1.41 -16.64
C GLY A 88 -9.19 -0.65 -15.58
N ILE A 89 -8.57 0.22 -14.78
CA ILE A 89 -9.24 0.90 -13.65
C ILE A 89 -9.91 2.19 -14.14
N ASN A 90 -11.23 2.15 -14.24
CA ASN A 90 -12.06 3.30 -14.62
C ASN A 90 -12.71 4.01 -13.42
N THR A 91 -12.59 3.42 -12.24
CA THR A 91 -13.14 3.93 -10.98
C THR A 91 -12.24 5.04 -10.43
N PRO A 92 -12.80 6.12 -9.82
CA PRO A 92 -11.99 7.12 -9.13
C PRO A 92 -11.06 6.51 -8.07
N VAL A 93 -9.80 6.94 -8.05
CA VAL A 93 -8.77 6.44 -7.13
C VAL A 93 -8.12 7.59 -6.40
N LEU A 94 -8.03 7.48 -5.08
CA LEU A 94 -7.23 8.33 -4.22
C LEU A 94 -6.03 7.52 -3.70
N LEU A 95 -4.82 7.99 -4.00
CA LEU A 95 -3.58 7.49 -3.42
C LEU A 95 -3.17 8.37 -2.25
N ILE A 96 -2.78 7.78 -1.14
CA ILE A 96 -2.20 8.47 0.00
C ILE A 96 -0.84 7.85 0.30
N GLN A 97 0.22 8.66 0.21
CA GLN A 97 1.60 8.19 0.38
C GLN A 97 2.38 9.12 1.30
N GLY A 98 3.10 8.54 2.25
CA GLY A 98 4.10 9.29 3.01
C GLY A 98 5.36 9.54 2.16
N GLU A 99 5.90 10.76 2.22
CA GLU A 99 7.11 11.13 1.48
C GLU A 99 8.34 10.34 1.97
N ASP A 100 8.37 10.02 3.27
CA ASP A 100 9.45 9.29 3.94
C ASP A 100 9.16 7.79 4.09
N ASP A 101 8.29 7.23 3.25
CA ASP A 101 7.92 5.82 3.32
C ASP A 101 9.14 4.92 3.07
N GLN A 102 9.49 4.15 4.08
CA GLN A 102 10.64 3.26 4.07
C GLN A 102 10.40 1.94 3.31
N TYR A 103 9.18 1.66 2.87
CA TYR A 103 8.83 0.43 2.15
C TYR A 103 8.57 0.66 0.66
N GLY A 104 8.15 1.86 0.26
CA GLY A 104 7.86 2.18 -1.13
C GLY A 104 8.11 3.64 -1.45
N THR A 105 8.82 3.93 -2.54
CA THR A 105 9.10 5.30 -2.95
C THR A 105 7.93 5.93 -3.72
N LEU A 106 8.03 7.22 -4.02
CA LEU A 106 7.09 7.90 -4.91
C LEU A 106 7.05 7.32 -6.34
N ALA A 107 7.96 6.39 -6.68
CA ALA A 107 7.89 5.65 -7.94
C ALA A 107 6.62 4.80 -8.02
N GLN A 108 6.15 4.24 -6.88
CA GLN A 108 4.87 3.52 -6.81
C GLN A 108 3.70 4.43 -7.20
N VAL A 109 3.66 5.63 -6.61
CA VAL A 109 2.60 6.61 -6.90
C VAL A 109 2.61 7.01 -8.38
N LYS A 110 3.79 7.30 -8.93
CA LYS A 110 3.94 7.70 -10.34
C LYS A 110 3.49 6.59 -11.29
N ALA A 111 3.86 5.33 -11.00
CA ALA A 111 3.47 4.19 -11.82
C ALA A 111 1.95 4.02 -11.81
N ILE A 112 1.32 4.09 -10.63
CA ILE A 112 -0.14 3.95 -10.51
C ILE A 112 -0.86 5.10 -11.21
N GLN A 113 -0.42 6.35 -11.02
CA GLN A 113 -1.01 7.50 -11.69
C GLN A 113 -0.87 7.41 -13.22
N ASN A 114 0.29 7.00 -13.71
CA ASN A 114 0.52 6.84 -15.15
C ASN A 114 -0.36 5.72 -15.76
N GLY A 115 -0.53 4.61 -15.02
CA GLY A 115 -1.32 3.48 -15.49
C GLY A 115 -2.82 3.75 -15.47
N ILE A 116 -3.34 4.44 -14.43
CA ILE A 116 -4.77 4.73 -14.29
C ILE A 116 -5.16 6.02 -15.03
N GLY A 117 -4.26 7.00 -15.09
CA GLY A 117 -4.52 8.27 -15.77
C GLY A 117 -5.41 9.22 -14.96
N ILE A 118 -6.34 9.88 -15.63
CA ILE A 118 -7.14 11.00 -15.10
C ILE A 118 -8.00 10.64 -13.87
N ASN A 119 -8.35 9.37 -13.70
CA ASN A 119 -9.16 8.91 -12.57
C ASN A 119 -8.37 8.76 -11.28
N CYS A 120 -7.05 9.00 -11.29
CA CYS A 120 -6.18 8.82 -10.14
C CYS A 120 -5.67 10.16 -9.61
N THR A 121 -6.02 10.47 -8.37
CA THR A 121 -5.47 11.59 -7.61
C THR A 121 -4.54 11.09 -6.51
N SER A 122 -3.58 11.90 -6.08
CA SER A 122 -2.69 11.53 -4.98
C SER A 122 -2.49 12.64 -3.97
N GLU A 123 -2.36 12.26 -2.71
CA GLU A 123 -1.93 13.10 -1.59
C GLU A 123 -0.59 12.58 -1.07
N ILE A 124 0.46 13.40 -1.21
CA ILE A 124 1.79 13.11 -0.69
C ILE A 124 1.98 13.84 0.62
N MET A 125 2.19 13.10 1.70
CA MET A 125 2.29 13.65 3.06
C MET A 125 3.75 13.82 3.46
N SER A 126 4.20 15.06 3.56
CA SER A 126 5.55 15.40 4.02
C SER A 126 5.78 15.02 5.48
N GLY A 127 6.98 14.52 5.80
CA GLY A 127 7.32 14.06 7.16
C GLY A 127 6.44 12.91 7.64
N CYS A 128 6.09 12.00 6.75
CA CYS A 128 5.24 10.85 7.01
C CYS A 128 5.83 9.59 6.38
N GLY A 129 5.85 8.50 7.13
CA GLY A 129 6.31 7.19 6.68
C GLY A 129 5.20 6.33 6.05
N HIS A 130 5.31 5.01 6.25
CA HIS A 130 4.43 4.00 5.63
C HIS A 130 3.00 3.99 6.17
N SER A 131 2.71 4.67 7.26
CA SER A 131 1.41 4.58 7.93
C SER A 131 0.71 5.94 8.09
N PRO A 132 0.36 6.64 6.99
CA PRO A 132 -0.32 7.94 7.03
C PRO A 132 -1.54 7.98 7.96
N HIS A 133 -2.33 6.91 7.99
CA HIS A 133 -3.52 6.78 8.85
C HIS A 133 -3.20 6.76 10.37
N LEU A 134 -1.94 6.50 10.74
CA LEU A 134 -1.47 6.57 12.13
C LEU A 134 -0.64 7.83 12.39
N GLU A 135 0.24 8.17 11.45
CA GLU A 135 1.23 9.24 11.61
C GLU A 135 0.65 10.64 11.35
N LYS A 136 -0.33 10.72 10.46
CA LYS A 136 -1.04 11.94 10.04
C LYS A 136 -2.57 11.70 10.00
N ALA A 137 -3.11 11.12 11.06
CA ALA A 137 -4.48 10.58 11.10
C ALA A 137 -5.55 11.62 10.70
N GLU A 138 -5.48 12.84 11.25
CA GLU A 138 -6.46 13.89 10.96
C GLU A 138 -6.40 14.33 9.48
N THR A 139 -5.21 14.56 8.95
CA THR A 139 -5.02 14.92 7.54
C THR A 139 -5.51 13.81 6.63
N THR A 140 -5.13 12.56 6.92
CA THR A 140 -5.59 11.38 6.17
C THR A 140 -7.11 11.30 6.15
N LEU A 141 -7.75 11.46 7.32
CA LEU A 141 -9.21 11.41 7.44
C LEU A 141 -9.89 12.52 6.62
N ASN A 142 -9.35 13.73 6.65
CA ASN A 142 -9.92 14.85 5.91
C ASN A 142 -9.82 14.64 4.40
N VAL A 143 -8.67 14.20 3.90
CA VAL A 143 -8.46 13.89 2.48
C VAL A 143 -9.42 12.79 2.01
N VAL A 144 -9.57 11.71 2.80
CA VAL A 144 -10.51 10.63 2.49
C VAL A 144 -11.95 11.11 2.48
N LYS A 145 -12.36 11.95 3.45
CA LYS A 145 -13.72 12.52 3.49
C LYS A 145 -14.02 13.37 2.26
N GLU A 146 -13.10 14.23 1.84
CA GLU A 146 -13.30 15.06 0.65
C GLU A 146 -13.38 14.21 -0.62
N PHE A 147 -12.54 13.18 -0.75
CA PHE A 147 -12.63 12.25 -1.87
C PHE A 147 -14.00 11.55 -1.92
N ILE A 148 -14.49 11.03 -0.79
CA ILE A 148 -15.79 10.34 -0.72
C ILE A 148 -16.94 11.28 -1.08
N LYS A 149 -16.91 12.54 -0.64
CA LYS A 149 -17.93 13.54 -1.01
C LYS A 149 -17.99 13.83 -2.51
N GLY A 150 -16.88 13.67 -3.22
CA GLY A 150 -16.79 13.85 -4.67
C GLY A 150 -17.25 12.64 -5.48
N LEU A 151 -17.55 11.49 -4.85
CA LEU A 151 -18.08 10.33 -5.55
C LEU A 151 -19.57 10.49 -5.84
N GLU A 152 -19.97 10.12 -7.05
CA GLU A 152 -21.39 10.00 -7.42
C GLU A 152 -21.93 8.64 -6.99
N PHE A 153 -23.06 8.64 -6.27
CA PHE A 153 -23.72 7.45 -5.75
C PHE A 153 -25.00 7.13 -6.55
#